data_7b7e5d0a437fb14a213d8741c7296e66
#
_entry.id   7b7e5d0a437fb14a213d8741c7296e66
#
_cell.length_a   1.000
_cell.length_b   1.000
_cell.length_c   1.000
_cell.angle_alpha   90.00
_cell.angle_beta   90.00
_cell.angle_gamma   90.00
#
_symmetry.space_group_name_H-M   'P 1'
#
loop_
_entity.id
_entity.type
_entity.pdbx_description
1 polymer ?
#
loop_
_entity_poly.entity_id
_entity_poly.type
_entity_poly.pdbx_seq_one_letter_code
_entity_poly.pdbx_strand_id
1 'polypeptide(L)'
;VRVVEEYGIHPTNFAMARAMVGDPSDNLPGIRGIGLPSVAKRLSFLQEGKSFTFSDIYEHCENVEKQLKIHTNILENKAVIEDNYKLMQLYSPSISVQSKEKIKYTLENADMGFNKTGITKIMYEIGFGELNWSDLAATMRRISLENS
;
A
#
# COMPACT_ATOMS: atom_id res chain seq x y z
N VAL A 1 -5.48 10.39 -10.69
CA VAL A 1 -5.87 10.62 -12.09
C VAL A 1 -5.15 9.60 -12.97
N ARG A 2 -3.81 9.56 -13.02
CA ARG A 2 -3.04 8.65 -13.90
C ARG A 2 -3.31 7.15 -13.66
N VAL A 3 -3.53 6.73 -12.42
CA VAL A 3 -3.84 5.32 -12.08
C VAL A 3 -5.19 4.89 -12.68
N VAL A 4 -6.19 5.74 -12.64
CA VAL A 4 -7.50 5.47 -13.26
C VAL A 4 -7.39 5.37 -14.78
N GLU A 5 -6.61 6.26 -15.40
CA GLU A 5 -6.37 6.25 -16.86
C GLU A 5 -5.65 4.98 -17.32
N GLU A 6 -4.69 4.50 -16.52
CA GLU A 6 -3.87 3.33 -16.87
C GLU A 6 -4.54 2.00 -16.55
N TYR A 7 -5.21 1.89 -15.40
CA TYR A 7 -5.74 0.62 -14.89
C TYR A 7 -7.26 0.54 -14.86
N GLY A 8 -7.99 1.66 -15.05
CA GLY A 8 -9.44 1.70 -14.92
C GLY A 8 -9.95 1.46 -13.49
N ILE A 9 -9.11 1.73 -12.49
CA ILE A 9 -9.41 1.51 -11.07
C ILE A 9 -8.95 2.73 -10.29
N HIS A 10 -9.82 3.24 -9.39
CA HIS A 10 -9.45 4.37 -8.54
C HIS A 10 -8.38 3.95 -7.50
N PRO A 11 -7.42 4.83 -7.14
CA PRO A 11 -6.38 4.52 -6.16
C PRO A 11 -6.90 3.99 -4.83
N THR A 12 -8.04 4.46 -4.33
CA THR A 12 -8.66 3.98 -3.08
C THR A 12 -9.06 2.51 -3.13
N ASN A 13 -9.36 1.97 -4.33
CA ASN A 13 -9.81 0.61 -4.54
C ASN A 13 -8.71 -0.28 -5.14
N PHE A 14 -7.52 0.29 -5.42
CA PHE A 14 -6.46 -0.40 -6.14
C PHE A 14 -5.88 -1.58 -5.35
N ALA A 15 -5.72 -1.43 -4.02
CA ALA A 15 -5.24 -2.52 -3.16
C ALA A 15 -6.19 -3.73 -3.18
N MET A 16 -7.51 -3.51 -3.22
CA MET A 16 -8.50 -4.59 -3.33
C MET A 16 -8.42 -5.30 -4.68
N ALA A 17 -8.26 -4.54 -5.77
CA ALA A 17 -8.07 -5.12 -7.10
C ALA A 17 -6.78 -5.95 -7.17
N ARG A 18 -5.68 -5.45 -6.60
CA ARG A 18 -4.40 -6.18 -6.49
C ARG A 18 -4.53 -7.45 -5.66
N ALA A 19 -5.30 -7.43 -4.58
CA ALA A 19 -5.54 -8.61 -3.75
C ALA A 19 -6.20 -9.76 -4.52
N MET A 20 -7.07 -9.46 -5.48
CA MET A 20 -7.68 -10.46 -6.37
C MET A 20 -6.68 -11.00 -7.42
N VAL A 21 -5.83 -10.12 -7.95
CA VAL A 21 -4.84 -10.48 -8.99
C VAL A 21 -3.62 -11.18 -8.41
N GLY A 22 -3.29 -10.91 -7.14
CA GLY A 22 -2.08 -11.39 -6.48
C GLY A 22 -0.83 -10.60 -6.87
N ASP A 23 0.30 -11.01 -6.30
CA ASP A 23 1.62 -10.47 -6.61
C ASP A 23 2.67 -11.60 -6.63
N PRO A 24 3.07 -12.08 -7.81
CA PRO A 24 4.08 -13.13 -7.91
C PRO A 24 5.45 -12.73 -7.33
N SER A 25 5.79 -11.43 -7.32
CA SER A 25 7.06 -10.96 -6.77
C SER A 25 7.13 -11.12 -5.26
N ASP A 26 5.99 -11.03 -4.59
CA ASP A 26 5.84 -11.23 -3.15
C ASP A 26 5.33 -12.63 -2.77
N ASN A 27 5.28 -13.54 -3.76
CA ASN A 27 4.74 -14.90 -3.59
C ASN A 27 3.29 -14.92 -3.08
N LEU A 28 2.49 -13.93 -3.48
CA LEU A 28 1.07 -13.85 -3.15
C LEU A 28 0.25 -14.39 -4.32
N PRO A 29 -0.42 -15.56 -4.16
CA PRO A 29 -1.19 -16.17 -5.23
C PRO A 29 -2.43 -15.34 -5.53
N GLY A 30 -2.63 -15.02 -6.82
CA GLY A 30 -3.88 -14.43 -7.29
C GLY A 30 -4.90 -15.48 -7.70
N ILE A 31 -6.13 -15.04 -7.96
CA ILE A 31 -7.17 -15.89 -8.50
C ILE A 31 -6.83 -16.24 -9.94
N ARG A 32 -6.81 -17.53 -10.26
CA ARG A 32 -6.43 -18.02 -11.58
C ARG A 32 -7.31 -17.40 -12.69
N GLY A 33 -6.66 -16.79 -13.67
CA GLY A 33 -7.34 -16.21 -14.84
C GLY A 33 -7.95 -14.83 -14.59
N ILE A 34 -7.65 -14.19 -13.46
CA ILE A 34 -8.05 -12.82 -13.14
C ILE A 34 -6.82 -11.90 -13.20
N GLY A 35 -6.91 -10.85 -14.01
CA GLY A 35 -5.93 -9.77 -14.10
C GLY A 35 -6.60 -8.42 -13.94
N LEU A 36 -5.81 -7.36 -13.67
CA LEU A 36 -6.32 -5.99 -13.49
C LEU A 36 -7.29 -5.54 -14.60
N PRO A 37 -7.04 -5.79 -15.91
CA PRO A 37 -7.99 -5.41 -16.93
C PRO A 37 -9.34 -6.12 -16.82
N SER A 38 -9.34 -7.36 -16.35
CA SER A 38 -10.59 -8.12 -16.14
C SER A 38 -11.36 -7.59 -14.92
N VAL A 39 -10.65 -7.26 -13.85
CA VAL A 39 -11.24 -6.63 -12.66
C VAL A 39 -11.85 -5.28 -13.03
N ALA A 40 -11.10 -4.39 -13.66
CA ALA A 40 -11.58 -3.07 -14.09
C ALA A 40 -12.82 -3.15 -14.99
N LYS A 41 -12.84 -4.10 -15.93
CA LYS A 41 -13.97 -4.29 -16.85
C LYS A 41 -15.24 -4.85 -16.19
N ARG A 42 -15.08 -5.74 -15.19
CA ARG A 42 -16.20 -6.49 -14.59
C ARG A 42 -16.69 -5.90 -13.27
N LEU A 43 -15.83 -5.18 -12.59
CA LEU A 43 -16.12 -4.43 -11.38
C LEU A 43 -15.90 -2.94 -11.65
N SER A 44 -16.56 -2.41 -12.68
CA SER A 44 -16.35 -1.03 -13.18
C SER A 44 -16.62 0.05 -12.13
N PHE A 45 -17.44 -0.24 -11.11
CA PHE A 45 -17.66 0.65 -9.98
C PHE A 45 -16.38 0.95 -9.17
N LEU A 46 -15.36 0.10 -9.24
CA LEU A 46 -14.05 0.36 -8.59
C LEU A 46 -13.29 1.54 -9.21
N GLN A 47 -13.74 2.08 -10.34
CA GLN A 47 -13.23 3.30 -10.95
C GLN A 47 -13.71 4.56 -10.21
N GLU A 48 -14.78 4.47 -9.46
CA GLU A 48 -15.33 5.59 -8.70
C GLU A 48 -14.39 6.02 -7.57
N GLY A 49 -14.35 7.32 -7.25
CA GLY A 49 -13.58 7.89 -6.16
C GLY A 49 -14.11 7.54 -4.75
N LYS A 50 -15.06 6.63 -4.67
CA LYS A 50 -15.63 6.07 -3.44
C LYS A 50 -14.82 4.84 -3.00
N SER A 51 -14.66 4.68 -1.69
CA SER A 51 -14.12 3.44 -1.11
C SER A 51 -15.22 2.38 -1.06
N PHE A 52 -14.91 1.20 -1.58
CA PHE A 52 -15.74 0.01 -1.49
C PHE A 52 -15.17 -0.97 -0.48
N THR A 53 -16.01 -1.91 -0.04
CA THR A 53 -15.64 -3.02 0.83
C THR A 53 -15.64 -4.34 0.04
N PHE A 54 -15.08 -5.40 0.62
CA PHE A 54 -15.21 -6.72 0.03
C PHE A 54 -16.66 -7.20 -0.01
N SER A 55 -17.46 -6.80 0.97
CA SER A 55 -18.91 -7.10 0.96
C SER A 55 -19.60 -6.53 -0.26
N ASP A 56 -19.29 -5.29 -0.66
CA ASP A 56 -19.86 -4.66 -1.86
C ASP A 56 -19.45 -5.44 -3.12
N ILE A 57 -18.21 -5.92 -3.18
CA ILE A 57 -17.72 -6.73 -4.32
C ILE A 57 -18.43 -8.08 -4.37
N TYR A 58 -18.58 -8.74 -3.24
CA TYR A 58 -19.23 -10.06 -3.18
C TYR A 58 -20.71 -9.95 -3.49
N GLU A 59 -21.42 -8.97 -2.93
CA GLU A 59 -22.81 -8.69 -3.24
C GLU A 59 -23.02 -8.41 -4.73
N HIS A 60 -22.14 -7.60 -5.34
CA HIS A 60 -22.18 -7.39 -6.78
C HIS A 60 -22.00 -8.71 -7.55
N CYS A 61 -21.03 -9.55 -7.16
CA CYS A 61 -20.77 -10.82 -7.83
C CYS A 61 -21.94 -11.82 -7.67
N GLU A 62 -22.68 -11.75 -6.57
CA GLU A 62 -23.85 -12.61 -6.30
C GLU A 62 -25.08 -12.15 -7.11
N ASN A 63 -25.28 -10.83 -7.27
CA ASN A 63 -26.49 -10.23 -7.82
C ASN A 63 -26.38 -9.85 -9.31
N VAL A 64 -25.27 -10.09 -9.96
CA VAL A 64 -25.09 -9.76 -11.38
C VAL A 64 -26.04 -10.62 -12.25
N GLU A 65 -26.78 -9.99 -13.19
CA GLU A 65 -27.75 -10.67 -14.05
C GLU A 65 -27.14 -11.84 -14.86
N LYS A 66 -25.89 -11.66 -15.35
CA LYS A 66 -25.17 -12.69 -16.06
C LYS A 66 -23.94 -13.12 -15.30
N GLN A 67 -24.04 -14.24 -14.61
CA GLN A 67 -22.93 -14.87 -13.91
C GLN A 67 -21.83 -15.26 -14.88
N LEU A 68 -20.64 -14.72 -14.69
CA LEU A 68 -19.45 -15.06 -15.45
C LEU A 68 -18.45 -15.79 -14.53
N LYS A 69 -17.54 -16.55 -15.13
CA LYS A 69 -16.51 -17.30 -14.40
C LYS A 69 -15.69 -16.42 -13.42
N ILE A 70 -15.47 -15.16 -13.74
CA ILE A 70 -14.77 -14.23 -12.85
C ILE A 70 -15.56 -14.01 -11.55
N HIS A 71 -16.88 -13.85 -11.61
CA HIS A 71 -17.71 -13.63 -10.41
C HIS A 71 -17.69 -14.86 -9.50
N THR A 72 -17.88 -16.05 -10.09
CA THR A 72 -17.78 -17.32 -9.37
C THR A 72 -16.40 -17.51 -8.73
N ASN A 73 -15.33 -17.27 -9.49
CA ASN A 73 -13.96 -17.40 -8.98
C ASN A 73 -13.68 -16.44 -7.81
N ILE A 74 -14.21 -15.20 -7.86
CA ILE A 74 -14.08 -14.25 -6.74
C ILE A 74 -14.78 -14.80 -5.49
N LEU A 75 -16.02 -15.27 -5.64
CA LEU A 75 -16.81 -15.80 -4.53
C LEU A 75 -16.20 -17.06 -3.90
N GLU A 76 -15.60 -17.94 -4.71
CA GLU A 76 -14.94 -19.15 -4.25
C GLU A 76 -13.59 -18.91 -3.56
N ASN A 77 -12.97 -17.74 -3.77
CA ASN A 77 -11.64 -17.42 -3.27
C ASN A 77 -11.62 -16.25 -2.26
N LYS A 78 -12.75 -15.98 -1.58
CA LYS A 78 -12.88 -14.87 -0.61
C LYS A 78 -11.73 -14.82 0.40
N ALA A 79 -11.40 -15.95 1.01
CA ALA A 79 -10.33 -16.03 2.02
C ALA A 79 -8.95 -15.62 1.46
N VAL A 80 -8.60 -16.11 0.27
CA VAL A 80 -7.32 -15.75 -0.39
C VAL A 80 -7.25 -14.27 -0.70
N ILE A 81 -8.35 -13.69 -1.19
CA ILE A 81 -8.43 -12.25 -1.49
C ILE A 81 -8.22 -11.41 -0.23
N GLU A 82 -8.93 -11.76 0.85
CA GLU A 82 -8.85 -11.02 2.11
C GLU A 82 -7.47 -11.14 2.78
N ASP A 83 -6.85 -12.31 2.71
CA ASP A 83 -5.50 -12.50 3.24
C ASP A 83 -4.45 -11.76 2.40
N ASN A 84 -4.54 -11.79 1.07
CA ASN A 84 -3.70 -10.98 0.19
C ASN A 84 -3.86 -9.49 0.50
N TYR A 85 -5.09 -9.02 0.70
CA TYR A 85 -5.35 -7.62 1.04
C TYR A 85 -4.69 -7.20 2.35
N LYS A 86 -4.78 -8.03 3.40
CA LYS A 86 -4.13 -7.76 4.69
C LYS A 86 -2.61 -7.61 4.55
N LEU A 87 -2.01 -8.35 3.62
CA LEU A 87 -0.57 -8.31 3.37
C LEU A 87 -0.14 -7.15 2.48
N MET A 88 -0.96 -6.79 1.48
CA MET A 88 -0.64 -5.77 0.49
C MET A 88 -0.96 -4.34 0.92
N GLN A 89 -1.97 -4.13 1.78
CA GLN A 89 -2.37 -2.79 2.18
C GLN A 89 -1.38 -2.19 3.19
N LEU A 90 -1.02 -0.92 3.00
CA LEU A 90 -0.08 -0.19 3.86
C LEU A 90 -0.79 0.62 4.96
N TYR A 91 -2.11 0.74 4.86
CA TYR A 91 -2.93 1.55 5.76
C TYR A 91 -2.92 1.03 7.20
N SER A 92 -2.93 -0.29 7.40
CA SER A 92 -2.93 -0.92 8.71
C SER A 92 -1.94 -2.09 8.76
N PRO A 93 -0.64 -1.81 8.81
CA PRO A 93 0.38 -2.84 8.81
C PRO A 93 0.27 -3.72 10.06
N SER A 94 0.47 -5.02 9.88
CA SER A 94 0.50 -5.99 10.98
C SER A 94 1.85 -5.93 11.68
N ILE A 95 1.97 -5.05 12.67
CA ILE A 95 3.16 -4.94 13.53
C ILE A 95 2.80 -5.26 14.99
N SER A 96 3.75 -5.82 15.74
CA SER A 96 3.53 -6.16 17.15
C SER A 96 3.22 -4.93 18.01
N VAL A 97 2.51 -5.13 19.12
CA VAL A 97 2.23 -4.06 20.08
C VAL A 97 3.53 -3.42 20.58
N GLN A 98 4.54 -4.23 20.91
CA GLN A 98 5.84 -3.72 21.35
C GLN A 98 6.51 -2.86 20.28
N SER A 99 6.43 -3.25 19.01
CA SER A 99 6.97 -2.43 17.92
C SER A 99 6.22 -1.11 17.78
N LYS A 100 4.90 -1.11 17.92
CA LYS A 100 4.09 0.12 17.88
C LYS A 100 4.46 1.07 19.02
N GLU A 101 4.58 0.55 20.24
CA GLU A 101 4.99 1.34 21.40
C GLU A 101 6.40 1.89 21.26
N LYS A 102 7.35 1.08 20.75
CA LYS A 102 8.70 1.54 20.47
C LYS A 102 8.74 2.65 19.44
N ILE A 103 7.99 2.52 18.34
CA ILE A 103 7.89 3.56 17.31
C ILE A 103 7.31 4.84 17.92
N LYS A 104 6.20 4.73 18.65
CA LYS A 104 5.55 5.87 19.31
C LYS A 104 6.50 6.57 20.26
N TYR A 105 7.16 5.82 21.17
CA TYR A 105 8.15 6.37 22.09
C TYR A 105 9.29 7.07 21.34
N THR A 106 9.81 6.47 20.27
CA THR A 106 10.87 7.06 19.47
C THR A 106 10.43 8.38 18.83
N LEU A 107 9.21 8.43 18.26
CA LEU A 107 8.69 9.66 17.65
C LEU A 107 8.45 10.78 18.66
N GLU A 108 7.96 10.43 19.85
CA GLU A 108 7.69 11.41 20.93
C GLU A 108 8.98 11.93 21.62
N ASN A 109 10.04 11.12 21.62
CA ASN A 109 11.29 11.43 22.34
C ASN A 109 12.50 11.56 21.40
N ALA A 110 12.30 11.59 20.07
CA ALA A 110 13.39 11.75 19.13
C ALA A 110 14.04 13.13 19.28
N ASP A 111 15.35 13.14 19.53
CA ASP A 111 16.14 14.35 19.35
C ASP A 111 16.31 14.62 17.86
N MET A 112 15.68 15.68 17.38
CA MET A 112 15.78 16.14 15.98
C MET A 112 17.09 16.87 15.68
N GLY A 113 18.08 16.77 16.58
CA GLY A 113 19.39 17.35 16.40
C GLY A 113 20.12 16.78 15.17
N PHE A 114 20.71 17.68 14.39
CA PHE A 114 21.52 17.31 13.22
C PHE A 114 22.91 16.82 13.65
N ASN A 115 23.13 15.50 13.59
CA ASN A 115 24.41 14.89 13.91
C ASN A 115 25.18 14.48 12.63
N LYS A 116 25.98 15.41 12.07
CA LYS A 116 26.76 15.16 10.87
C LYS A 116 27.72 13.97 11.02
N THR A 117 28.40 13.86 12.14
CA THR A 117 29.39 12.79 12.40
C THR A 117 28.69 11.40 12.41
N GLY A 118 27.56 11.30 13.10
CA GLY A 118 26.77 10.05 13.12
C GLY A 118 26.28 9.64 11.74
N ILE A 119 25.76 10.59 10.98
CA ILE A 119 25.30 10.33 9.60
C ILE A 119 26.47 9.89 8.72
N THR A 120 27.62 10.58 8.77
CA THR A 120 28.81 10.21 8.00
C THR A 120 29.28 8.78 8.30
N LYS A 121 29.25 8.39 9.58
CA LYS A 121 29.63 7.03 9.99
C LYS A 121 28.71 5.98 9.39
N ILE A 122 27.40 6.19 9.50
CA ILE A 122 26.39 5.27 8.92
C ILE A 122 26.57 5.18 7.40
N MET A 123 26.73 6.31 6.71
CA MET A 123 26.94 6.34 5.26
C MET A 123 28.15 5.54 4.83
N TYR A 124 29.26 5.66 5.57
CA TYR A 124 30.46 4.89 5.29
C TYR A 124 30.23 3.38 5.49
N GLU A 125 29.53 3.01 6.57
CA GLU A 125 29.22 1.60 6.88
C GLU A 125 28.34 0.93 5.82
N ILE A 126 27.37 1.68 5.25
CA ILE A 126 26.45 1.15 4.23
C ILE A 126 26.91 1.39 2.79
N GLY A 127 28.10 1.99 2.58
CA GLY A 127 28.63 2.30 1.25
C GLY A 127 27.82 3.34 0.48
N PHE A 128 27.13 4.26 1.18
CA PHE A 128 26.36 5.34 0.57
C PHE A 128 27.31 6.42 0.01
N GLY A 129 26.96 6.95 -1.18
CA GLY A 129 27.78 7.95 -1.87
C GLY A 129 27.86 9.31 -1.15
N GLU A 130 28.39 10.32 -1.84
CA GLU A 130 28.55 11.67 -1.30
C GLU A 130 27.21 12.38 -1.11
N LEU A 131 27.09 13.12 0.01
CA LEU A 131 25.95 13.98 0.29
C LEU A 131 26.34 15.46 0.18
N ASN A 132 25.43 16.26 -0.35
CA ASN A 132 25.55 17.72 -0.23
C ASN A 132 25.19 18.14 1.22
N TRP A 133 26.20 18.25 2.06
CA TRP A 133 26.05 18.57 3.47
C TRP A 133 25.42 19.96 3.72
N SER A 134 25.64 20.91 2.82
CA SER A 134 25.08 22.26 2.93
C SER A 134 23.56 22.23 2.77
N ASP A 135 23.07 21.53 1.76
CA ASP A 135 21.64 21.42 1.49
C ASP A 135 20.94 20.59 2.57
N LEU A 136 21.58 19.52 3.04
CA LEU A 136 21.02 18.70 4.13
C LEU A 136 20.92 19.53 5.43
N ALA A 137 21.96 20.26 5.82
CA ALA A 137 21.96 21.09 7.01
C ALA A 137 20.92 22.24 6.91
N ALA A 138 20.78 22.86 5.74
CA ALA A 138 19.75 23.88 5.51
C ALA A 138 18.34 23.31 5.63
N THR A 139 18.08 22.13 5.08
CA THR A 139 16.80 21.43 5.17
C THR A 139 16.47 21.07 6.62
N MET A 140 17.41 20.50 7.35
CA MET A 140 17.21 20.14 8.77
C MET A 140 16.91 21.36 9.65
N ARG A 141 17.59 22.49 9.42
CA ARG A 141 17.29 23.76 10.13
C ARG A 141 15.88 24.24 9.85
N ARG A 142 15.42 24.18 8.58
CA ARG A 142 14.06 24.57 8.22
C ARG A 142 13.01 23.73 8.93
N ILE A 143 13.18 22.39 8.96
CA ILE A 143 12.29 21.47 9.65
C ILE A 143 12.24 21.76 11.15
N SER A 144 13.40 22.04 11.78
CA SER A 144 13.45 22.39 13.21
C SER A 144 12.71 23.68 13.53
N LEU A 145 12.75 24.68 12.63
CA LEU A 145 12.05 25.95 12.82
C LEU A 145 10.54 25.85 12.61
N GLU A 146 10.09 24.96 11.72
CA GLU A 146 8.65 24.75 11.46
C GLU A 146 7.97 23.94 12.59
N ASN A 147 8.74 23.23 13.42
CA ASN A 147 8.24 22.41 14.53
C ASN A 147 8.49 23.03 15.92
N SER A 148 8.96 24.27 16.01
CA SER A 148 9.16 25.04 17.24
C SER A 148 8.07 26.09 17.44
#